data_c60c018bb93327113e31d1a380bda34b
#
_entry.id   c60c018bb93327113e31d1a380bda34b
#
_cell.length_a   1.000
_cell.length_b   1.000
_cell.length_c   1.000
_cell.angle_alpha   90.00
_cell.angle_beta   90.00
_cell.angle_gamma   90.00
#
_symmetry.space_group_name_H-M   'P 1'
#
loop_
_entity.id
_entity.type
_entity.pdbx_description
1 polymer ?
#
loop_
_entity_poly.entity_id
_entity_poly.type
_entity_poly.pdbx_seq_one_letter_code
_entity_poly.pdbx_strand_id
1 'polypeptide(L)'
;AENRNRTLGKTRASLLRLLKGKAMAKNILTRILQTLIVLVGVAFLIFVMLRIVPGNAVTTMMGEHVNAEAVERMTRELGLDQPVPVQFWRYITGALRGDFGTSYSLNRSVSELIAAAFPNTVRLALAAAAVAWAVGILCGIIAAVKKNGLLDHLFMGFSLLGVSMPVFMAAMVLQYLLAYKLKLFPISGVSSWKGYVLPAIALGWNSAGSVARLTRSTLVEVLQEDYIDTARAKGRRQLGVIAVHALRNALLPVVTMMAVQLSSLLSGAVICETVFSVNGVGRLAVQAIEGRDIPLLQGTVLFSTLLVVLGNLAADCLYAVLDPRIRKEA
;
A
#
# COMPACT_ATOMS: atom_id res chain seq x y z
N ALA A 1 -8.24 -57.15 -8.68
CA ALA A 1 -7.81 -56.34 -7.52
C ALA A 1 -7.20 -55.01 -7.96
N GLU A 2 -6.41 -54.93 -9.02
CA GLU A 2 -5.67 -53.77 -9.47
C GLU A 2 -6.58 -52.63 -10.00
N ASN A 3 -7.65 -52.96 -10.71
CA ASN A 3 -8.60 -51.98 -11.27
C ASN A 3 -9.45 -51.31 -10.16
N ARG A 4 -9.69 -51.99 -9.06
CA ARG A 4 -10.44 -51.47 -7.91
C ARG A 4 -9.60 -50.44 -7.12
N ASN A 5 -8.29 -50.66 -7.02
CA ASN A 5 -7.35 -49.72 -6.37
C ASN A 5 -7.14 -48.44 -7.19
N ARG A 6 -7.13 -48.52 -8.54
CA ARG A 6 -7.03 -47.33 -9.42
C ARG A 6 -8.30 -46.44 -9.36
N THR A 7 -9.48 -47.05 -9.26
CA THR A 7 -10.76 -46.30 -9.15
C THR A 7 -10.88 -45.60 -7.79
N LEU A 8 -10.54 -46.30 -6.69
CA LEU A 8 -10.51 -45.74 -5.34
C LEU A 8 -9.50 -44.58 -5.22
N GLY A 9 -8.34 -44.67 -5.87
CA GLY A 9 -7.35 -43.61 -5.92
C GLY A 9 -7.85 -42.36 -6.65
N LYS A 10 -8.54 -42.53 -7.78
CA LYS A 10 -9.13 -41.41 -8.54
C LYS A 10 -10.28 -40.71 -7.77
N THR A 11 -11.13 -41.49 -7.12
CA THR A 11 -12.24 -40.97 -6.30
C THR A 11 -11.73 -40.20 -5.07
N ARG A 12 -10.68 -40.70 -4.41
CA ARG A 12 -10.03 -40.04 -3.27
C ARG A 12 -9.35 -38.73 -3.70
N ALA A 13 -8.70 -38.71 -4.86
CA ALA A 13 -8.09 -37.50 -5.42
C ALA A 13 -9.13 -36.42 -5.83
N SER A 14 -10.29 -36.85 -6.38
CA SER A 14 -11.37 -35.91 -6.71
C SER A 14 -12.06 -35.38 -5.45
N LEU A 15 -12.30 -36.18 -4.44
CA LEU A 15 -12.83 -35.75 -3.14
C LEU A 15 -11.87 -34.77 -2.44
N LEU A 16 -10.57 -35.05 -2.45
CA LEU A 16 -9.56 -34.14 -1.88
C LEU A 16 -9.51 -32.78 -2.64
N ARG A 17 -9.70 -32.76 -3.96
CA ARG A 17 -9.79 -31.51 -4.74
C ARG A 17 -11.06 -30.74 -4.41
N LEU A 18 -12.20 -31.37 -4.25
CA LEU A 18 -13.46 -30.74 -3.86
C LEU A 18 -13.42 -30.17 -2.45
N LEU A 19 -12.85 -30.91 -1.49
CA LEU A 19 -12.66 -30.43 -0.11
C LEU A 19 -11.70 -29.23 -0.04
N LYS A 20 -10.60 -29.28 -0.81
CA LYS A 20 -9.67 -28.15 -0.94
C LYS A 20 -10.32 -26.92 -1.59
N GLY A 21 -11.15 -27.11 -2.62
CA GLY A 21 -11.91 -26.02 -3.25
C GLY A 21 -12.88 -25.36 -2.27
N LYS A 22 -13.59 -26.14 -1.45
CA LYS A 22 -14.50 -25.61 -0.42
C LYS A 22 -13.77 -24.87 0.71
N ALA A 23 -12.63 -25.38 1.17
CA ALA A 23 -11.82 -24.70 2.19
C ALA A 23 -11.26 -23.35 1.68
N MET A 24 -10.76 -23.33 0.44
CA MET A 24 -10.27 -22.09 -0.19
C MET A 24 -11.39 -21.07 -0.41
N ALA A 25 -12.57 -21.51 -0.86
CA ALA A 25 -13.74 -20.64 -1.00
C ALA A 25 -14.21 -20.08 0.36
N LYS A 26 -14.22 -20.89 1.41
CA LYS A 26 -14.55 -20.45 2.77
C LYS A 26 -13.56 -19.38 3.27
N ASN A 27 -12.26 -19.58 3.06
CA ASN A 27 -11.23 -18.62 3.46
C ASN A 27 -11.36 -17.29 2.70
N ILE A 28 -11.62 -17.34 1.39
CA ILE A 28 -11.86 -16.13 0.58
C ILE A 28 -13.12 -15.40 1.06
N LEU A 29 -14.21 -16.13 1.30
CA LEU A 29 -15.46 -15.53 1.80
C LEU A 29 -15.26 -14.87 3.18
N THR A 30 -14.54 -15.51 4.08
CA THR A 30 -14.21 -14.96 5.41
C THR A 30 -13.38 -13.68 5.27
N ARG A 31 -12.40 -13.64 4.35
CA ARG A 31 -11.58 -12.45 4.09
C ARG A 31 -12.41 -11.31 3.48
N ILE A 32 -13.31 -11.60 2.53
CA ILE A 32 -14.23 -10.61 1.97
C ILE A 32 -15.12 -10.04 3.07
N LEU A 33 -15.64 -10.88 3.96
CA LEU A 33 -16.48 -10.42 5.06
C LEU A 33 -15.70 -9.54 6.05
N GLN A 34 -14.47 -9.94 6.41
CA GLN A 34 -13.57 -9.12 7.23
C GLN A 34 -13.26 -7.77 6.57
N THR A 35 -12.98 -7.77 5.27
CA THR A 35 -12.80 -6.57 4.45
C THR A 35 -13.99 -5.64 4.54
N LEU A 36 -15.20 -6.16 4.37
CA LEU A 36 -16.44 -5.38 4.44
C LEU A 36 -16.65 -4.78 5.84
N ILE A 37 -16.40 -5.55 6.89
CA ILE A 37 -16.48 -5.08 8.28
C ILE A 37 -15.48 -3.94 8.51
N VAL A 38 -14.25 -4.06 8.05
CA VAL A 38 -13.23 -3.00 8.16
C VAL A 38 -13.66 -1.74 7.42
N LEU A 39 -14.13 -1.86 6.17
CA LEU A 39 -14.58 -0.71 5.38
C LEU A 39 -15.75 0.03 6.03
N VAL A 40 -16.76 -0.71 6.49
CA VAL A 40 -17.93 -0.13 7.18
C VAL A 40 -17.50 0.48 8.52
N GLY A 41 -16.63 -0.19 9.27
CA GLY A 41 -16.10 0.31 10.54
C GLY A 41 -15.31 1.62 10.37
N VAL A 42 -14.42 1.70 9.39
CA VAL A 42 -13.66 2.92 9.08
C VAL A 42 -14.60 4.02 8.59
N ALA A 43 -15.54 3.71 7.69
CA ALA A 43 -16.54 4.67 7.22
C ALA A 43 -17.37 5.25 8.38
N PHE A 44 -17.80 4.40 9.32
CA PHE A 44 -18.54 4.82 10.51
C PHE A 44 -17.68 5.70 11.41
N LEU A 45 -16.45 5.31 11.67
CA LEU A 45 -15.52 6.02 12.53
C LEU A 45 -15.25 7.44 12.00
N ILE A 46 -14.92 7.57 10.71
CA ILE A 46 -14.70 8.86 10.06
C ILE A 46 -15.97 9.71 10.10
N PHE A 47 -17.12 9.10 9.77
CA PHE A 47 -18.41 9.76 9.77
C PHE A 47 -18.76 10.34 11.15
N VAL A 48 -18.48 9.62 12.24
CA VAL A 48 -18.70 10.08 13.62
C VAL A 48 -17.66 11.13 14.00
N MET A 49 -16.37 10.90 13.73
CA MET A 49 -15.29 11.85 14.07
C MET A 49 -15.54 13.23 13.47
N LEU A 50 -15.97 13.30 12.22
CA LEU A 50 -16.24 14.57 11.55
C LEU A 50 -17.46 15.33 12.11
N ARG A 51 -18.32 14.67 12.86
CA ARG A 51 -19.44 15.32 13.58
C ARG A 51 -19.08 15.80 14.98
N ILE A 52 -18.04 15.24 15.58
CA ILE A 52 -17.54 15.68 16.89
C ILE A 52 -16.71 16.95 16.74
N VAL A 53 -16.08 17.17 15.57
CA VAL A 53 -15.31 18.38 15.31
C VAL A 53 -16.27 19.58 15.28
N PRO A 54 -16.08 20.58 16.16
CA PRO A 54 -16.93 21.75 16.21
C PRO A 54 -16.81 22.59 14.93
N GLY A 55 -17.95 22.92 14.34
CA GLY A 55 -18.07 23.72 13.11
C GLY A 55 -19.30 23.28 12.29
N ASN A 56 -19.97 24.23 11.69
CA ASN A 56 -21.05 23.91 10.76
C ASN A 56 -20.49 23.84 9.34
N ALA A 57 -20.57 22.66 8.71
CA ALA A 57 -20.09 22.46 7.34
C ALA A 57 -20.68 23.49 6.36
N VAL A 58 -21.95 23.85 6.55
CA VAL A 58 -22.65 24.83 5.70
C VAL A 58 -22.09 26.23 5.88
N THR A 59 -21.78 26.65 7.12
CA THR A 59 -21.17 27.99 7.35
C THR A 59 -19.77 28.08 6.77
N THR A 60 -19.02 26.96 6.77
CA THR A 60 -17.70 26.91 6.13
C THR A 60 -17.79 27.06 4.60
N MET A 61 -18.82 26.50 3.97
CA MET A 61 -19.09 26.66 2.52
C MET A 61 -19.47 28.09 2.14
N MET A 62 -20.20 28.80 3.00
CA MET A 62 -20.74 30.13 2.68
C MET A 62 -19.76 31.29 2.96
N GLY A 63 -18.63 31.03 3.64
CA GLY A 63 -17.61 32.02 3.95
C GLY A 63 -18.13 33.14 4.84
N GLU A 64 -17.73 34.38 4.57
CA GLU A 64 -18.06 35.57 5.40
C GLU A 64 -19.51 36.07 5.25
N HIS A 65 -20.23 35.65 4.21
CA HIS A 65 -21.60 36.09 3.93
C HIS A 65 -22.65 35.04 4.37
N VAL A 66 -22.70 34.82 5.66
CA VAL A 66 -23.64 33.82 6.23
C VAL A 66 -25.03 34.44 6.40
N ASN A 67 -25.97 34.07 5.53
CA ASN A 67 -27.40 34.35 5.73
C ASN A 67 -28.06 33.12 6.40
N ALA A 68 -28.76 33.34 7.51
CA ALA A 68 -29.41 32.27 8.28
C ALA A 68 -30.39 31.44 7.43
N GLU A 69 -31.17 32.08 6.56
CA GLU A 69 -32.10 31.39 5.66
C GLU A 69 -31.38 30.52 4.63
N ALA A 70 -30.23 30.98 4.12
CA ALA A 70 -29.45 30.21 3.15
C ALA A 70 -28.77 29.00 3.84
N VAL A 71 -28.30 29.16 5.08
CA VAL A 71 -27.76 28.07 5.90
C VAL A 71 -28.82 26.99 6.13
N GLU A 72 -30.03 27.39 6.51
CA GLU A 72 -31.12 26.44 6.77
C GLU A 72 -31.54 25.70 5.51
N ARG A 73 -31.64 26.40 4.38
CA ARG A 73 -31.97 25.81 3.07
C ARG A 73 -30.92 24.79 2.65
N MET A 74 -29.65 25.14 2.73
CA MET A 74 -28.53 24.28 2.36
C MET A 74 -28.37 23.07 3.31
N THR A 75 -28.65 23.27 4.60
CA THR A 75 -28.69 22.18 5.60
C THR A 75 -29.75 21.15 5.21
N ARG A 76 -30.92 21.58 4.77
CA ARG A 76 -32.01 20.70 4.31
C ARG A 76 -31.66 20.03 2.96
N GLU A 77 -31.12 20.77 1.99
CA GLU A 77 -30.72 20.22 0.68
C GLU A 77 -29.65 19.13 0.83
N LEU A 78 -28.69 19.31 1.72
CA LEU A 78 -27.65 18.33 2.01
C LEU A 78 -28.14 17.20 2.94
N GLY A 79 -29.34 17.33 3.50
CA GLY A 79 -29.93 16.36 4.43
C GLY A 79 -29.17 16.25 5.74
N LEU A 80 -28.51 17.31 6.16
CA LEU A 80 -27.77 17.38 7.43
C LEU A 80 -28.70 17.55 8.65
N ASP A 81 -29.96 17.89 8.41
CA ASP A 81 -31.07 17.92 9.38
C ASP A 81 -31.62 16.53 9.72
N GLN A 82 -31.32 15.51 8.90
CA GLN A 82 -31.79 14.15 9.10
C GLN A 82 -31.12 13.47 10.32
N PRO A 83 -31.77 12.45 10.93
CA PRO A 83 -31.11 11.65 11.98
C PRO A 83 -29.79 11.05 11.52
N VAL A 84 -28.80 11.02 12.41
CA VAL A 84 -27.42 10.54 12.13
C VAL A 84 -27.38 9.16 11.46
N PRO A 85 -28.20 8.16 11.86
CA PRO A 85 -28.22 6.85 11.18
C PRO A 85 -28.66 6.93 9.71
N VAL A 86 -29.62 7.84 9.40
CA VAL A 86 -30.15 8.02 8.03
C VAL A 86 -29.07 8.65 7.14
N GLN A 87 -28.35 9.63 7.65
CA GLN A 87 -27.25 10.26 6.95
C GLN A 87 -26.11 9.27 6.69
N PHE A 88 -25.77 8.43 7.66
CA PHE A 88 -24.76 7.37 7.50
C PHE A 88 -25.18 6.35 6.44
N TRP A 89 -26.43 5.91 6.48
CA TRP A 89 -26.96 4.97 5.50
C TRP A 89 -26.93 5.54 4.08
N ARG A 90 -27.31 6.81 3.91
CA ARG A 90 -27.22 7.51 2.63
C ARG A 90 -25.79 7.58 2.12
N TYR A 91 -24.83 7.91 3.01
CA TYR A 91 -23.41 7.95 2.68
C TYR A 91 -22.90 6.58 2.20
N ILE A 92 -23.18 5.50 2.93
CA ILE A 92 -22.74 4.14 2.56
C ILE A 92 -23.37 3.69 1.24
N THR A 93 -24.66 3.93 1.05
CA THR A 93 -25.33 3.54 -0.22
C THR A 93 -24.87 4.36 -1.40
N GLY A 94 -24.53 5.63 -1.22
CA GLY A 94 -23.89 6.47 -2.22
C GLY A 94 -22.48 5.94 -2.57
N ALA A 95 -21.66 5.69 -1.57
CA ALA A 95 -20.29 5.17 -1.74
C ALA A 95 -20.27 3.83 -2.48
N LEU A 96 -21.21 2.93 -2.22
CA LEU A 96 -21.36 1.66 -2.94
C LEU A 96 -21.70 1.84 -4.43
N ARG A 97 -22.30 2.97 -4.80
CA ARG A 97 -22.58 3.34 -6.20
C ARG A 97 -21.46 4.17 -6.83
N GLY A 98 -20.38 4.43 -6.10
CA GLY A 98 -19.28 5.30 -6.53
C GLY A 98 -19.59 6.79 -6.41
N ASP A 99 -20.66 7.17 -5.73
CA ASP A 99 -21.01 8.55 -5.43
C ASP A 99 -20.57 8.90 -4.01
N PHE A 100 -19.50 9.70 -3.92
CA PHE A 100 -18.95 10.22 -2.66
C PHE A 100 -19.46 11.64 -2.34
N GLY A 101 -20.42 12.14 -3.11
CA GLY A 101 -20.96 13.48 -2.97
C GLY A 101 -20.12 14.56 -3.70
N THR A 102 -20.40 15.82 -3.37
CA THR A 102 -19.74 16.98 -3.97
C THR A 102 -18.83 17.67 -2.95
N SER A 103 -17.60 17.94 -3.35
CA SER A 103 -16.63 18.73 -2.57
C SER A 103 -17.16 20.12 -2.33
N TYR A 104 -17.15 20.55 -1.09
CA TYR A 104 -17.63 21.86 -0.69
C TYR A 104 -16.69 22.99 -1.10
N SER A 105 -15.39 22.76 -1.01
CA SER A 105 -14.36 23.76 -1.33
C SER A 105 -14.09 23.89 -2.83
N LEU A 106 -14.19 22.79 -3.59
CA LEU A 106 -13.86 22.74 -5.01
C LEU A 106 -15.09 22.75 -5.92
N ASN A 107 -16.30 22.60 -5.37
CA ASN A 107 -17.58 22.55 -6.08
C ASN A 107 -17.59 21.56 -7.27
N ARG A 108 -16.98 20.38 -7.04
CA ARG A 108 -16.84 19.29 -8.02
C ARG A 108 -17.17 17.96 -7.38
N SER A 109 -17.56 16.96 -8.18
CA SER A 109 -17.76 15.60 -7.72
C SER A 109 -16.48 15.05 -7.07
N VAL A 110 -16.61 14.49 -5.86
CA VAL A 110 -15.49 13.86 -5.14
C VAL A 110 -14.95 12.67 -5.93
N SER A 111 -15.84 11.91 -6.60
CA SER A 111 -15.46 10.78 -7.45
C SER A 111 -14.56 11.20 -8.62
N GLU A 112 -14.87 12.33 -9.27
CA GLU A 112 -14.03 12.90 -10.34
C GLU A 112 -12.68 13.39 -9.82
N LEU A 113 -12.67 14.04 -8.65
CA LEU A 113 -11.42 14.51 -8.02
C LEU A 113 -10.50 13.34 -7.67
N ILE A 114 -11.05 12.27 -7.09
CA ILE A 114 -10.30 11.05 -6.79
C ILE A 114 -9.79 10.40 -8.08
N ALA A 115 -10.65 10.25 -9.09
CA ALA A 115 -10.26 9.64 -10.38
C ALA A 115 -9.14 10.43 -11.08
N ALA A 116 -9.12 11.75 -10.96
CA ALA A 116 -8.06 12.60 -11.51
C ALA A 116 -6.75 12.50 -10.70
N ALA A 117 -6.83 12.33 -9.38
CA ALA A 117 -5.66 12.26 -8.48
C ALA A 117 -5.03 10.85 -8.44
N PHE A 118 -5.83 9.80 -8.49
CA PHE A 118 -5.41 8.42 -8.32
C PHE A 118 -4.26 7.95 -9.23
N PRO A 119 -4.21 8.29 -10.53
CA PRO A 119 -3.08 7.90 -11.39
C PRO A 119 -1.72 8.41 -10.89
N ASN A 120 -1.67 9.58 -10.26
CA ASN A 120 -0.43 10.13 -9.72
C ASN A 120 0.02 9.36 -8.47
N THR A 121 -0.91 9.01 -7.58
CA THR A 121 -0.62 8.15 -6.43
C THR A 121 -0.09 6.79 -6.87
N VAL A 122 -0.71 6.16 -7.88
CA VAL A 122 -0.25 4.86 -8.42
C VAL A 122 1.15 4.97 -9.03
N ARG A 123 1.40 6.01 -9.85
CA ARG A 123 2.73 6.22 -10.45
C ARG A 123 3.80 6.42 -9.38
N LEU A 124 3.52 7.20 -8.35
CA LEU A 124 4.43 7.42 -7.24
C LEU A 124 4.68 6.12 -6.46
N ALA A 125 3.64 5.37 -6.12
CA ALA A 125 3.75 4.12 -5.39
C ALA A 125 4.57 3.06 -6.17
N LEU A 126 4.32 2.93 -7.48
CA LEU A 126 5.08 2.01 -8.34
C LEU A 126 6.54 2.45 -8.48
N ALA A 127 6.81 3.74 -8.63
CA ALA A 127 8.18 4.27 -8.69
C ALA A 127 8.92 4.04 -7.37
N ALA A 128 8.27 4.29 -6.23
CA ALA A 128 8.81 4.02 -4.89
C ALA A 128 9.06 2.53 -4.66
N ALA A 129 8.14 1.67 -5.08
CA ALA A 129 8.30 0.22 -5.01
C ALA A 129 9.50 -0.25 -5.86
N ALA A 130 9.64 0.26 -7.08
CA ALA A 130 10.78 -0.07 -7.95
C ALA A 130 12.12 0.31 -7.30
N VAL A 131 12.21 1.50 -6.70
CA VAL A 131 13.40 1.94 -5.94
C VAL A 131 13.63 1.03 -4.72
N ALA A 132 12.58 0.79 -3.92
CA ALA A 132 12.67 -0.03 -2.72
C ALA A 132 13.17 -1.45 -3.01
N TRP A 133 12.60 -2.08 -4.04
CA TRP A 133 12.91 -3.46 -4.38
C TRP A 133 14.28 -3.59 -5.06
N ALA A 134 14.58 -2.73 -6.04
CA ALA A 134 15.87 -2.78 -6.71
C ALA A 134 17.02 -2.52 -5.72
N VAL A 135 16.97 -1.42 -4.97
CA VAL A 135 18.02 -1.06 -4.00
C VAL A 135 18.06 -2.06 -2.85
N GLY A 136 16.90 -2.43 -2.29
CA GLY A 136 16.81 -3.35 -1.16
C GLY A 136 17.37 -4.75 -1.47
N ILE A 137 16.96 -5.34 -2.61
CA ILE A 137 17.43 -6.66 -3.02
C ILE A 137 18.94 -6.62 -3.31
N LEU A 138 19.40 -5.63 -4.08
CA LEU A 138 20.84 -5.51 -4.42
C LEU A 138 21.70 -5.34 -3.16
N CYS A 139 21.35 -4.42 -2.26
CA CYS A 139 22.06 -4.21 -1.00
C CYS A 139 22.03 -5.47 -0.11
N GLY A 140 20.88 -6.15 -0.02
CA GLY A 140 20.73 -7.37 0.74
C GLY A 140 21.57 -8.53 0.21
N ILE A 141 21.64 -8.71 -1.12
CA ILE A 141 22.50 -9.74 -1.76
C ILE A 141 23.98 -9.45 -1.48
N ILE A 142 24.43 -8.20 -1.70
CA ILE A 142 25.84 -7.84 -1.49
C ILE A 142 26.22 -8.04 -0.03
N ALA A 143 25.36 -7.60 0.91
CA ALA A 143 25.57 -7.77 2.34
C ALA A 143 25.64 -9.26 2.75
N ALA A 144 24.76 -10.11 2.21
CA ALA A 144 24.75 -11.55 2.49
C ALA A 144 26.02 -12.26 1.96
N VAL A 145 26.43 -11.93 0.73
CA VAL A 145 27.61 -12.54 0.09
C VAL A 145 28.91 -12.11 0.78
N LYS A 146 28.95 -10.88 1.30
CA LYS A 146 30.09 -10.31 2.05
C LYS A 146 29.83 -10.28 3.57
N LYS A 147 29.11 -11.29 4.08
CA LYS A 147 28.75 -11.43 5.49
C LYS A 147 29.90 -11.09 6.43
N ASN A 148 29.65 -10.25 7.42
CA ASN A 148 30.59 -9.76 8.43
C ASN A 148 31.75 -8.91 7.85
N GLY A 149 31.70 -8.53 6.58
CA GLY A 149 32.67 -7.64 5.95
C GLY A 149 32.25 -6.17 6.03
N LEU A 150 33.14 -5.27 5.59
CA LEU A 150 32.87 -3.82 5.57
C LEU A 150 31.60 -3.47 4.75
N LEU A 151 31.41 -4.09 3.58
CA LEU A 151 30.23 -3.86 2.75
C LEU A 151 28.93 -4.30 3.44
N ASP A 152 28.95 -5.40 4.18
CA ASP A 152 27.80 -5.83 4.99
C ASP A 152 27.42 -4.75 6.00
N HIS A 153 28.38 -4.26 6.78
CA HIS A 153 28.15 -3.22 7.78
C HIS A 153 27.68 -1.91 7.16
N LEU A 154 28.27 -1.49 6.04
CA LEU A 154 27.88 -0.27 5.33
C LEU A 154 26.44 -0.35 4.79
N PHE A 155 26.07 -1.42 4.08
CA PHE A 155 24.73 -1.55 3.54
C PHE A 155 23.67 -1.77 4.63
N MET A 156 23.99 -2.50 5.69
CA MET A 156 23.07 -2.66 6.82
C MET A 156 22.93 -1.36 7.63
N GLY A 157 24.01 -0.60 7.83
CA GLY A 157 23.95 0.74 8.42
C GLY A 157 23.10 1.71 7.60
N PHE A 158 23.31 1.75 6.28
CA PHE A 158 22.48 2.56 5.37
C PHE A 158 21.00 2.14 5.38
N SER A 159 20.74 0.84 5.45
CA SER A 159 19.38 0.29 5.57
C SER A 159 18.72 0.68 6.90
N LEU A 160 19.50 0.69 7.99
CA LEU A 160 19.03 1.10 9.31
C LEU A 160 18.67 2.59 9.33
N LEU A 161 19.53 3.43 8.75
CA LEU A 161 19.22 4.87 8.59
C LEU A 161 17.92 5.10 7.83
N GLY A 162 17.69 4.35 6.74
CA GLY A 162 16.46 4.47 5.96
C GLY A 162 15.19 4.12 6.74
N VAL A 163 15.26 3.12 7.61
CA VAL A 163 14.11 2.72 8.44
C VAL A 163 13.92 3.66 9.64
N SER A 164 15.01 4.20 10.19
CA SER A 164 14.95 5.06 11.37
C SER A 164 14.60 6.52 11.05
N MET A 165 14.86 6.97 9.81
CA MET A 165 14.57 8.35 9.40
C MET A 165 13.08 8.50 9.03
N PRO A 166 12.36 9.48 9.63
CA PRO A 166 11.01 9.81 9.19
C PRO A 166 10.97 10.18 7.71
N VAL A 167 9.97 9.68 6.97
CA VAL A 167 9.86 9.88 5.51
C VAL A 167 9.85 11.36 5.14
N PHE A 168 9.15 12.22 5.92
CA PHE A 168 9.10 13.66 5.66
C PHE A 168 10.48 14.31 5.76
N MET A 169 11.31 13.86 6.71
CA MET A 169 12.66 14.38 6.89
C MET A 169 13.56 13.98 5.71
N ALA A 170 13.50 12.72 5.28
CA ALA A 170 14.18 12.26 4.07
C ALA A 170 13.74 13.07 2.84
N ALA A 171 12.44 13.30 2.68
CA ALA A 171 11.87 14.08 1.60
C ALA A 171 12.40 15.53 1.58
N MET A 172 12.38 16.22 2.73
CA MET A 172 12.88 17.59 2.85
C MET A 172 14.39 17.69 2.60
N VAL A 173 15.18 16.76 3.11
CA VAL A 173 16.65 16.73 2.89
C VAL A 173 16.95 16.51 1.40
N LEU A 174 16.29 15.56 0.74
CA LEU A 174 16.47 15.31 -0.69
C LEU A 174 16.03 16.53 -1.52
N GLN A 175 14.89 17.13 -1.19
CA GLN A 175 14.39 18.33 -1.85
C GLN A 175 15.39 19.51 -1.71
N TYR A 176 15.90 19.75 -0.51
CA TYR A 176 16.87 20.80 -0.26
C TYR A 176 18.18 20.57 -1.01
N LEU A 177 18.75 19.35 -0.90
CA LEU A 177 20.06 19.07 -1.49
C LEU A 177 19.99 18.93 -3.01
N LEU A 178 19.09 18.09 -3.52
CA LEU A 178 19.09 17.69 -4.94
C LEU A 178 18.25 18.63 -5.83
N ALA A 179 17.17 19.22 -5.28
CA ALA A 179 16.34 20.13 -6.06
C ALA A 179 16.74 21.60 -5.88
N TYR A 180 16.89 22.07 -4.63
CA TYR A 180 17.19 23.48 -4.39
C TYR A 180 18.67 23.83 -4.60
N LYS A 181 19.59 23.10 -3.94
CA LYS A 181 21.05 23.39 -4.01
C LYS A 181 21.65 22.95 -5.33
N LEU A 182 21.47 21.70 -5.73
CA LEU A 182 22.11 21.12 -6.93
C LEU A 182 21.27 21.31 -8.20
N LYS A 183 20.00 21.70 -8.10
CA LYS A 183 19.07 21.95 -9.22
C LYS A 183 18.98 20.80 -10.25
N LEU A 184 19.15 19.54 -9.77
CA LEU A 184 19.11 18.34 -10.61
C LEU A 184 17.68 17.91 -10.93
N PHE A 185 16.75 18.19 -10.02
CA PHE A 185 15.35 17.79 -10.09
C PHE A 185 14.43 18.98 -9.78
N PRO A 186 13.14 18.93 -10.21
CA PRO A 186 12.18 19.96 -9.85
C PRO A 186 11.94 19.96 -8.33
N ILE A 187 11.73 21.14 -7.76
CA ILE A 187 11.45 21.30 -6.31
C ILE A 187 10.08 20.71 -5.97
N SER A 188 9.09 20.92 -6.86
CA SER A 188 7.70 20.47 -6.64
C SER A 188 6.99 20.22 -7.95
N GLY A 189 5.89 19.43 -7.88
CA GLY A 189 5.06 19.10 -9.01
C GLY A 189 5.60 17.96 -9.88
N VAL A 190 4.71 17.37 -10.68
CA VAL A 190 4.96 16.17 -11.50
C VAL A 190 4.66 16.43 -12.98
N SER A 191 5.05 17.61 -13.49
CA SER A 191 4.89 17.95 -14.91
C SER A 191 5.72 17.04 -15.84
N SER A 192 6.73 16.37 -15.30
CA SER A 192 7.56 15.38 -16.01
C SER A 192 7.90 14.20 -15.11
N TRP A 193 8.44 13.11 -15.70
CA TRP A 193 8.90 11.93 -14.95
C TRP A 193 9.94 12.27 -13.86
N LYS A 194 10.75 13.33 -14.07
CA LYS A 194 11.73 13.79 -13.10
C LYS A 194 11.10 14.24 -11.78
N GLY A 195 9.85 14.71 -11.82
CA GLY A 195 9.11 15.10 -10.62
C GLY A 195 8.78 13.93 -9.69
N TYR A 196 8.75 12.70 -10.18
CA TYR A 196 8.52 11.51 -9.36
C TYR A 196 9.80 10.96 -8.70
N VAL A 197 11.01 11.34 -9.16
CA VAL A 197 12.27 10.71 -8.72
C VAL A 197 12.52 10.94 -7.24
N LEU A 198 12.52 12.19 -6.79
CA LEU A 198 12.80 12.51 -5.38
C LEU A 198 11.75 11.95 -4.42
N PRO A 199 10.43 12.12 -4.65
CA PRO A 199 9.42 11.51 -3.81
C PRO A 199 9.48 9.98 -3.83
N ALA A 200 9.81 9.33 -4.96
CA ALA A 200 9.97 7.89 -5.04
C ALA A 200 11.18 7.40 -4.24
N ILE A 201 12.31 8.11 -4.26
CA ILE A 201 13.48 7.80 -3.43
C ILE A 201 13.16 7.98 -1.95
N ALA A 202 12.52 9.10 -1.56
CA ALA A 202 12.19 9.37 -0.17
C ALA A 202 11.25 8.30 0.42
N LEU A 203 10.19 7.95 -0.32
CA LEU A 203 9.22 6.95 0.08
C LEU A 203 9.79 5.52 0.01
N GLY A 204 10.55 5.24 -1.04
CA GLY A 204 11.13 3.91 -1.29
C GLY A 204 12.30 3.57 -0.37
N TRP A 205 13.04 4.54 0.15
CA TRP A 205 14.23 4.28 0.98
C TRP A 205 13.89 3.53 2.28
N ASN A 206 12.85 3.96 2.99
CA ASN A 206 12.40 3.26 4.19
C ASN A 206 12.06 1.79 3.89
N SER A 207 11.31 1.55 2.81
CA SER A 207 10.95 0.21 2.35
C SER A 207 12.16 -0.59 1.88
N ALA A 208 13.14 0.03 1.20
CA ALA A 208 14.38 -0.59 0.76
C ALA A 208 15.20 -1.16 1.92
N GLY A 209 15.27 -0.42 3.04
CA GLY A 209 15.95 -0.87 4.24
C GLY A 209 15.37 -2.16 4.82
N SER A 210 14.07 -2.30 4.82
CA SER A 210 13.40 -3.52 5.27
C SER A 210 13.62 -4.69 4.30
N VAL A 211 13.53 -4.45 3.00
CA VAL A 211 13.81 -5.45 1.95
C VAL A 211 15.27 -5.92 2.03
N ALA A 212 16.22 -5.00 2.19
CA ALA A 212 17.66 -5.34 2.28
C ALA A 212 17.95 -6.26 3.45
N ARG A 213 17.42 -5.95 4.63
CA ARG A 213 17.62 -6.78 5.83
C ARG A 213 17.00 -8.16 5.69
N LEU A 214 15.78 -8.26 5.17
CA LEU A 214 15.14 -9.55 4.96
C LEU A 214 15.89 -10.36 3.90
N THR A 215 16.24 -9.74 2.77
CA THR A 215 17.02 -10.42 1.71
C THR A 215 18.37 -10.93 2.24
N ARG A 216 19.07 -10.13 3.05
CA ARG A 216 20.32 -10.56 3.68
C ARG A 216 20.12 -11.75 4.60
N SER A 217 19.14 -11.68 5.51
CA SER A 217 18.90 -12.74 6.50
C SER A 217 18.54 -14.06 5.82
N THR A 218 17.56 -14.04 4.93
CA THR A 218 17.12 -15.25 4.21
C THR A 218 18.20 -15.83 3.29
N LEU A 219 18.99 -14.96 2.62
CA LEU A 219 20.07 -15.45 1.76
C LEU A 219 21.22 -16.04 2.58
N VAL A 220 21.55 -15.48 3.74
CA VAL A 220 22.57 -16.04 4.64
C VAL A 220 22.14 -17.43 5.15
N GLU A 221 20.86 -17.60 5.53
CA GLU A 221 20.30 -18.89 5.95
C GLU A 221 20.39 -19.92 4.81
N VAL A 222 19.89 -19.56 3.64
CA VAL A 222 19.88 -20.46 2.47
C VAL A 222 21.29 -20.85 2.03
N LEU A 223 22.27 -19.96 2.15
CA LEU A 223 23.67 -20.27 1.79
C LEU A 223 24.34 -21.30 2.71
N GLN A 224 23.74 -21.65 3.85
CA GLN A 224 24.21 -22.64 4.81
C GLN A 224 23.51 -24.01 4.65
N GLU A 225 22.59 -24.15 3.70
CA GLU A 225 21.86 -25.39 3.44
C GLU A 225 22.69 -26.43 2.67
N ASP A 226 22.55 -27.72 2.99
CA ASP A 226 23.32 -28.84 2.41
C ASP A 226 23.25 -28.92 0.88
N TYR A 227 22.12 -28.55 0.27
CA TYR A 227 22.00 -28.56 -1.18
C TYR A 227 22.86 -27.50 -1.89
N ILE A 228 23.21 -26.42 -1.18
CA ILE A 228 24.14 -25.40 -1.67
C ILE A 228 25.57 -25.96 -1.68
N ASP A 229 25.97 -26.71 -0.65
CA ASP A 229 27.28 -27.36 -0.60
C ASP A 229 27.39 -28.45 -1.68
N THR A 230 26.31 -29.19 -1.92
CA THR A 230 26.23 -30.13 -3.06
C THR A 230 26.42 -29.41 -4.40
N ALA A 231 25.83 -28.22 -4.58
CA ALA A 231 26.00 -27.44 -5.81
C ALA A 231 27.43 -26.92 -6.00
N ARG A 232 28.12 -26.56 -4.90
CA ARG A 232 29.53 -26.18 -4.88
C ARG A 232 30.44 -27.36 -5.24
N ALA A 233 30.18 -28.53 -4.62
CA ALA A 233 30.93 -29.78 -4.85
C ALA A 233 30.85 -30.25 -6.32
N LYS A 234 29.75 -29.93 -7.05
CA LYS A 234 29.59 -30.17 -8.48
C LYS A 234 30.40 -29.19 -9.38
N GLY A 235 31.27 -28.35 -8.80
CA GLY A 235 32.15 -27.44 -9.53
C GLY A 235 31.47 -26.19 -10.07
N ARG A 236 30.27 -25.83 -9.64
CA ARG A 236 29.61 -24.60 -10.08
C ARG A 236 30.31 -23.37 -9.49
N ARG A 237 30.48 -22.33 -10.31
CA ARG A 237 31.00 -21.02 -9.89
C ARG A 237 30.08 -20.41 -8.82
N GLN A 238 30.63 -19.73 -7.82
CA GLN A 238 29.91 -19.14 -6.69
C GLN A 238 28.74 -18.23 -7.15
N LEU A 239 28.92 -17.40 -8.16
CA LEU A 239 27.86 -16.56 -8.72
C LEU A 239 26.68 -17.40 -9.26
N GLY A 240 26.99 -18.54 -9.92
CA GLY A 240 25.95 -19.45 -10.42
C GLY A 240 25.18 -20.15 -9.29
N VAL A 241 25.86 -20.53 -8.21
CA VAL A 241 25.23 -21.10 -7.01
C VAL A 241 24.27 -20.09 -6.38
N ILE A 242 24.71 -18.82 -6.22
CA ILE A 242 23.88 -17.76 -5.65
C ILE A 242 22.68 -17.48 -6.54
N ALA A 243 22.89 -17.20 -7.83
CA ALA A 243 21.83 -16.74 -8.73
C ALA A 243 20.77 -17.81 -9.02
N VAL A 244 21.17 -19.06 -9.20
CA VAL A 244 20.27 -20.14 -9.63
C VAL A 244 19.70 -20.95 -8.47
N HIS A 245 20.50 -21.21 -7.43
CA HIS A 245 20.10 -22.10 -6.34
C HIS A 245 19.70 -21.36 -5.06
N ALA A 246 20.45 -20.34 -4.65
CA ALA A 246 20.19 -19.66 -3.39
C ALA A 246 19.08 -18.59 -3.50
N LEU A 247 19.18 -17.67 -4.48
CA LEU A 247 18.25 -16.54 -4.60
C LEU A 247 16.80 -17.01 -4.82
N ARG A 248 16.57 -18.05 -5.59
CA ARG A 248 15.23 -18.56 -5.83
C ARG A 248 14.47 -18.90 -4.53
N ASN A 249 15.16 -19.46 -3.57
CA ASN A 249 14.55 -19.84 -2.28
C ASN A 249 14.58 -18.67 -1.28
N ALA A 250 15.68 -17.92 -1.25
CA ALA A 250 15.83 -16.77 -0.35
C ALA A 250 14.84 -15.63 -0.65
N LEU A 251 14.43 -15.45 -1.91
CA LEU A 251 13.51 -14.38 -2.30
C LEU A 251 12.02 -14.69 -2.02
N LEU A 252 11.63 -15.92 -1.70
CA LEU A 252 10.22 -16.24 -1.42
C LEU A 252 9.62 -15.36 -0.32
N PRO A 253 10.20 -15.25 0.89
CA PRO A 253 9.69 -14.35 1.94
C PRO A 253 9.79 -12.88 1.54
N VAL A 254 10.82 -12.50 0.76
CA VAL A 254 11.02 -11.13 0.29
C VAL A 254 9.91 -10.70 -0.65
N VAL A 255 9.53 -11.53 -1.64
CA VAL A 255 8.42 -11.24 -2.57
C VAL A 255 7.09 -11.09 -1.83
N THR A 256 6.86 -11.90 -0.79
CA THR A 256 5.68 -11.75 0.07
C THR A 256 5.66 -10.39 0.77
N MET A 257 6.78 -10.00 1.37
CA MET A 257 6.90 -8.68 2.00
C MET A 257 6.72 -7.54 0.98
N MET A 258 7.28 -7.67 -0.23
CA MET A 258 7.13 -6.69 -1.30
C MET A 258 5.66 -6.48 -1.70
N ALA A 259 4.86 -7.54 -1.74
CA ALA A 259 3.42 -7.45 -2.03
C ALA A 259 2.66 -6.65 -0.95
N VAL A 260 2.95 -6.92 0.33
CA VAL A 260 2.38 -6.16 1.46
C VAL A 260 2.84 -4.70 1.43
N GLN A 261 4.12 -4.46 1.14
CA GLN A 261 4.66 -3.10 1.03
C GLN A 261 3.98 -2.28 -0.07
N LEU A 262 3.62 -2.88 -1.20
CA LEU A 262 2.93 -2.17 -2.28
C LEU A 262 1.59 -1.58 -1.81
N SER A 263 0.84 -2.33 -1.00
CA SER A 263 -0.40 -1.84 -0.39
C SER A 263 -0.15 -0.63 0.54
N SER A 264 0.91 -0.71 1.34
CA SER A 264 1.30 0.37 2.24
C SER A 264 1.79 1.60 1.49
N LEU A 265 2.52 1.44 0.38
CA LEU A 265 2.98 2.54 -0.47
C LEU A 265 1.83 3.27 -1.16
N LEU A 266 0.77 2.55 -1.55
CA LEU A 266 -0.43 3.14 -2.14
C LEU A 266 -1.19 4.05 -1.15
N SER A 267 -1.16 3.74 0.15
CA SER A 267 -1.82 4.56 1.19
C SER A 267 -0.86 5.53 1.88
N GLY A 268 0.42 5.21 1.95
CA GLY A 268 1.43 5.97 2.70
C GLY A 268 2.07 7.14 1.93
N ALA A 269 1.66 7.37 0.68
CA ALA A 269 2.23 8.43 -0.16
C ALA A 269 1.85 9.86 0.28
N VAL A 270 0.89 10.04 1.22
CA VAL A 270 0.32 11.33 1.65
C VAL A 270 1.41 12.37 1.95
N ILE A 271 2.40 11.99 2.75
CA ILE A 271 3.49 12.90 3.15
C ILE A 271 4.33 13.31 1.96
N CYS A 272 4.75 12.36 1.12
CA CYS A 272 5.52 12.66 -0.08
C CYS A 272 4.73 13.46 -1.10
N GLU A 273 3.45 13.13 -1.30
CA GLU A 273 2.56 13.89 -2.17
C GLU A 273 2.41 15.35 -1.72
N THR A 274 2.32 15.59 -0.42
CA THR A 274 2.20 16.94 0.15
C THR A 274 3.53 17.70 0.03
N VAL A 275 4.65 17.14 0.45
CA VAL A 275 5.96 17.78 0.43
C VAL A 275 6.39 18.16 -1.00
N PHE A 276 6.21 17.24 -1.95
CA PHE A 276 6.59 17.47 -3.35
C PHE A 276 5.47 18.03 -4.22
N SER A 277 4.32 18.37 -3.63
CA SER A 277 3.16 18.89 -4.34
C SER A 277 2.69 17.99 -5.50
N VAL A 278 2.70 16.67 -5.28
CA VAL A 278 2.12 15.70 -6.21
C VAL A 278 0.60 15.71 -6.03
N ASN A 279 -0.14 15.94 -7.12
CA ASN A 279 -1.61 15.93 -7.08
C ASN A 279 -2.16 14.50 -7.01
N GLY A 280 -1.96 13.84 -5.86
CA GLY A 280 -2.43 12.50 -5.56
C GLY A 280 -3.59 12.49 -4.56
N VAL A 281 -4.13 11.32 -4.27
CA VAL A 281 -5.27 11.12 -3.37
C VAL A 281 -4.93 11.52 -1.93
N GLY A 282 -3.70 11.26 -1.48
CA GLY A 282 -3.25 11.64 -0.15
C GLY A 282 -3.18 13.15 0.04
N ARG A 283 -2.64 13.89 -0.94
CA ARG A 283 -2.64 15.35 -0.91
C ARG A 283 -4.07 15.91 -0.97
N LEU A 284 -4.94 15.29 -1.74
CA LEU A 284 -6.35 15.66 -1.81
C LEU A 284 -7.03 15.52 -0.45
N ALA A 285 -6.70 14.48 0.33
CA ALA A 285 -7.18 14.31 1.69
C ALA A 285 -6.67 15.42 2.64
N VAL A 286 -5.39 15.83 2.52
CA VAL A 286 -4.83 16.95 3.30
C VAL A 286 -5.56 18.25 2.96
N GLN A 287 -5.78 18.55 1.68
CA GLN A 287 -6.55 19.72 1.24
C GLN A 287 -7.98 19.71 1.79
N ALA A 288 -8.61 18.53 1.87
CA ALA A 288 -9.93 18.38 2.47
C ALA A 288 -9.94 18.71 3.96
N ILE A 289 -8.88 18.35 4.70
CA ILE A 289 -8.71 18.72 6.11
C ILE A 289 -8.55 20.23 6.27
N GLU A 290 -7.64 20.83 5.50
CA GLU A 290 -7.37 22.27 5.53
C GLU A 290 -8.61 23.10 5.16
N GLY A 291 -9.36 22.66 4.14
CA GLY A 291 -10.60 23.28 3.69
C GLY A 291 -11.84 22.90 4.48
N ARG A 292 -11.73 22.04 5.51
CA ARG A 292 -12.86 21.47 6.26
C ARG A 292 -13.93 20.87 5.35
N ASP A 293 -13.52 20.27 4.27
CA ASP A 293 -14.37 19.67 3.24
C ASP A 293 -14.74 18.22 3.63
N ILE A 294 -15.87 18.08 4.29
CA ILE A 294 -16.32 16.81 4.85
C ILE A 294 -16.52 15.73 3.77
N PRO A 295 -17.27 15.96 2.67
CA PRO A 295 -17.45 14.93 1.64
C PRO A 295 -16.13 14.52 1.00
N LEU A 296 -15.25 15.47 0.71
CA LEU A 296 -13.95 15.21 0.11
C LEU A 296 -13.07 14.37 1.04
N LEU A 297 -13.04 14.69 2.33
CA LEU A 297 -12.29 13.92 3.33
C LEU A 297 -12.84 12.50 3.49
N GLN A 298 -14.16 12.37 3.63
CA GLN A 298 -14.81 11.05 3.73
C GLN A 298 -14.53 10.19 2.52
N GLY A 299 -14.69 10.74 1.31
CA GLY A 299 -14.46 10.04 0.05
C GLY A 299 -12.99 9.61 -0.11
N THR A 300 -12.02 10.51 0.13
CA THR A 300 -10.60 10.20 -0.02
C THR A 300 -10.11 9.17 0.99
N VAL A 301 -10.54 9.24 2.26
CA VAL A 301 -10.13 8.27 3.29
C VAL A 301 -10.78 6.91 3.04
N LEU A 302 -12.08 6.86 2.68
CA LEU A 302 -12.75 5.60 2.35
C LEU A 302 -12.11 4.94 1.13
N PHE A 303 -11.81 5.72 0.09
CA PHE A 303 -11.12 5.23 -1.10
C PHE A 303 -9.70 4.71 -0.78
N SER A 304 -8.92 5.44 0.02
CA SER A 304 -7.59 4.99 0.46
C SER A 304 -7.67 3.70 1.27
N THR A 305 -8.66 3.59 2.17
CA THR A 305 -8.90 2.37 2.93
C THR A 305 -9.25 1.19 2.01
N LEU A 306 -10.09 1.42 0.99
CA LEU A 306 -10.41 0.40 -0.01
C LEU A 306 -9.15 -0.07 -0.74
N LEU A 307 -8.26 0.84 -1.14
CA LEU A 307 -6.98 0.48 -1.78
C LEU A 307 -6.09 -0.37 -0.89
N VAL A 308 -5.96 -0.03 0.40
CA VAL A 308 -5.18 -0.83 1.37
C VAL A 308 -5.75 -2.23 1.49
N VAL A 309 -7.06 -2.32 1.67
CA VAL A 309 -7.72 -3.61 1.87
C VAL A 309 -7.64 -4.49 0.63
N LEU A 310 -7.86 -3.92 -0.56
CA LEU A 310 -7.69 -4.65 -1.84
C LEU A 310 -6.24 -5.05 -2.07
N GLY A 311 -5.29 -4.18 -1.75
CA GLY A 311 -3.87 -4.47 -1.83
C GLY A 311 -3.44 -5.60 -0.89
N ASN A 312 -3.92 -5.61 0.35
CA ASN A 312 -3.66 -6.69 1.29
C ASN A 312 -4.30 -8.02 0.83
N LEU A 313 -5.53 -7.96 0.30
CA LEU A 313 -6.18 -9.15 -0.27
C LEU A 313 -5.38 -9.70 -1.47
N ALA A 314 -4.87 -8.84 -2.34
CA ALA A 314 -4.02 -9.24 -3.45
C ALA A 314 -2.70 -9.85 -2.97
N ALA A 315 -2.07 -9.27 -1.93
CA ALA A 315 -0.87 -9.81 -1.31
C ALA A 315 -1.11 -11.20 -0.70
N ASP A 316 -2.23 -11.39 -0.01
CA ASP A 316 -2.62 -12.68 0.55
C ASP A 316 -2.86 -13.74 -0.54
N CYS A 317 -3.50 -13.36 -1.64
CA CYS A 317 -3.68 -14.25 -2.79
C CYS A 317 -2.33 -14.63 -3.43
N LEU A 318 -1.43 -13.67 -3.57
CA LEU A 318 -0.09 -13.91 -4.10
C LEU A 318 0.70 -14.86 -3.19
N TYR A 319 0.61 -14.66 -1.87
CA TYR A 319 1.25 -15.51 -0.89
C TYR A 319 0.75 -16.96 -0.98
N ALA A 320 -0.56 -17.18 -1.08
CA ALA A 320 -1.16 -18.50 -1.25
C ALA A 320 -0.73 -19.21 -2.55
N VAL A 321 -0.35 -18.46 -3.59
CA VAL A 321 0.17 -19.00 -4.85
C VAL A 321 1.66 -19.34 -4.76
N LEU A 322 2.46 -18.47 -4.11
CA LEU A 322 3.92 -18.58 -4.04
C LEU A 322 4.40 -19.62 -3.02
N ASP A 323 3.70 -19.78 -1.89
CA ASP A 323 4.07 -20.78 -0.87
C ASP A 323 3.11 -21.97 -0.85
N PRO A 324 3.48 -23.09 -1.52
CA PRO A 324 2.67 -24.30 -1.51
C PRO A 324 2.65 -25.02 -0.15
N ARG A 325 3.48 -24.64 0.83
CA ARG A 325 3.54 -25.27 2.16
C ARG A 325 2.32 -24.89 3.00
N ILE A 326 1.87 -23.64 2.94
CA ILE A 326 0.64 -23.16 3.61
C ILE A 326 -0.61 -23.84 3.04
N ARG A 327 -0.53 -24.29 1.80
CA ARG A 327 -1.58 -25.05 1.14
C ARG A 327 -1.86 -26.44 1.81
N LYS A 328 -1.01 -26.88 2.76
CA LYS A 328 -1.14 -28.16 3.47
C LYS A 328 -1.74 -28.00 4.87
N GLU A 329 -1.71 -26.80 5.46
CA GLU A 329 -2.18 -26.54 6.83
C GLU A 329 -3.57 -25.87 6.90
N ALA A 330 -4.12 -25.41 5.76
CA ALA A 330 -5.47 -24.89 5.61
C ALA A 330 -6.38 -25.93 4.96
#